data_6408f8b23cb7ef2eb6db22e2e1eb703f
#
_entry.id   6408f8b23cb7ef2eb6db22e2e1eb703f
#
_cell.length_a   1.000
_cell.length_b   1.000
_cell.length_c   1.000
_cell.angle_alpha   90.00
_cell.angle_beta   90.00
_cell.angle_gamma   90.00
#
_symmetry.space_group_name_H-M   'P 1'
#
loop_
_entity.id
_entity.type
_entity.pdbx_description
1 polymer ?
#
loop_
_entity_poly.entity_id
_entity_poly.type
_entity_poly.pdbx_seq_one_letter_code
_entity_poly.pdbx_strand_id
1 'polypeptide(L)'
;MTRQAIQTNGAPVALGPYSQAIRSGDLVFCSGQIGLDPSSGEMADGIEAQAERSLRNLQAVLDAAGLSFDDVVKTTIFLADVGDFGTVNAIYARFMADPPPARSTIGVGALPKGALIEIEAIARRPIADAVATSRG
;
A
#
# COMPACT_ATOMS: atom_id res chain seq x y z
N MET A 1 10.97 22.88 2.27
CA MET A 1 10.95 21.47 1.86
C MET A 1 9.68 21.19 1.10
N THR A 2 9.80 20.71 -0.10
CA THR A 2 8.63 20.47 -0.95
C THR A 2 8.20 19.00 -0.87
N ARG A 3 6.92 18.79 -1.20
CA ARG A 3 6.40 17.45 -1.38
C ARG A 3 6.77 16.96 -2.78
N GLN A 4 7.06 15.71 -2.92
CA GLN A 4 7.37 15.12 -4.20
C GLN A 4 6.38 14.02 -4.55
N ALA A 5 5.72 14.14 -5.69
CA ALA A 5 4.79 13.13 -6.16
C ALA A 5 5.56 11.92 -6.69
N ILE A 6 5.07 10.75 -6.39
CA ILE A 6 5.57 9.46 -6.91
C ILE A 6 4.54 8.95 -7.90
N GLN A 7 4.99 8.48 -9.05
CA GLN A 7 4.11 7.95 -10.07
C GLN A 7 4.76 6.76 -10.76
N THR A 8 3.96 5.76 -11.08
CA THR A 8 4.41 4.58 -11.80
C THR A 8 3.28 4.00 -12.64
N ASN A 9 3.64 3.42 -13.77
CA ASN A 9 2.70 2.68 -14.60
C ASN A 9 2.47 1.25 -14.08
N GLY A 10 3.24 0.83 -13.08
CA GLY A 10 3.08 -0.47 -12.45
C GLY A 10 1.89 -0.55 -11.49
N ALA A 11 1.23 0.58 -11.22
CA ALA A 11 0.02 0.66 -10.43
C ALA A 11 -1.03 1.44 -11.22
N PRO A 12 -2.32 1.30 -10.86
CA PRO A 12 -3.37 2.04 -11.56
C PRO A 12 -3.15 3.55 -11.51
N VAL A 13 -3.44 4.21 -12.63
CA VAL A 13 -3.31 5.66 -12.72
C VAL A 13 -4.30 6.32 -11.75
N ALA A 14 -3.88 7.42 -11.13
CA ALA A 14 -4.75 8.17 -10.24
C ALA A 14 -5.92 8.78 -11.04
N LEU A 15 -7.13 8.46 -10.61
CA LEU A 15 -8.36 8.92 -11.28
C LEU A 15 -8.97 10.05 -10.47
N GLY A 16 -8.28 11.18 -10.40
CA GLY A 16 -8.78 12.34 -9.65
C GLY A 16 -7.62 13.19 -9.14
N PRO A 17 -7.91 14.18 -8.30
CA PRO A 17 -6.89 15.11 -7.83
C PRO A 17 -6.09 14.54 -6.66
N TYR A 18 -5.35 13.46 -6.91
CA TYR A 18 -4.46 12.87 -5.92
C TYR A 18 -3.28 12.21 -6.61
N SER A 19 -2.19 12.02 -5.86
CA SER A 19 -1.00 11.31 -6.31
C SER A 19 -1.04 9.86 -5.84
N GLN A 20 -0.37 8.96 -6.54
CA GLN A 20 -0.23 7.58 -6.08
C GLN A 20 0.52 7.54 -4.74
N ALA A 21 1.51 8.39 -4.57
CA ALA A 21 2.19 8.58 -3.29
C ALA A 21 2.85 9.95 -3.26
N ILE A 22 3.13 10.41 -2.04
CA ILE A 22 3.83 11.66 -1.79
C ILE A 22 4.99 11.39 -0.85
N ARG A 23 6.17 11.86 -1.25
CA ARG A 23 7.34 11.88 -0.37
C ARG A 23 7.37 13.22 0.35
N SER A 24 7.54 13.16 1.66
CA SER A 24 7.67 14.35 2.50
C SER A 24 8.77 14.05 3.52
N GLY A 25 9.95 14.62 3.32
CA GLY A 25 11.11 14.29 4.13
C GLY A 25 11.47 12.82 3.99
N ASP A 26 11.55 12.11 5.11
CA ASP A 26 11.86 10.68 5.12
C ASP A 26 10.63 9.79 4.98
N LEU A 27 9.43 10.38 4.96
CA LEU A 27 8.20 9.63 4.91
C LEU A 27 7.65 9.59 3.49
N VAL A 28 6.98 8.48 3.16
CA VAL A 28 6.26 8.33 1.91
C VAL A 28 4.85 7.88 2.27
N PHE A 29 3.88 8.66 1.83
CA PHE A 29 2.46 8.41 2.07
C PHE A 29 1.87 7.82 0.79
N CYS A 30 1.48 6.55 0.84
CA CYS A 30 0.91 5.87 -0.31
C CYS A 30 -0.60 5.92 -0.24
N SER A 31 -1.22 6.41 -1.30
CA SER A 31 -2.67 6.41 -1.44
C SER A 31 -3.19 4.97 -1.43
N GLY A 32 -4.45 4.80 -1.08
CA GLY A 32 -5.08 3.49 -1.05
C GLY A 32 -5.11 2.86 -2.43
N GLN A 33 -4.83 1.56 -2.47
CA GLN A 33 -4.87 0.77 -3.69
C GLN A 33 -5.98 -0.26 -3.59
N ILE A 34 -6.84 -0.30 -4.60
CA ILE A 34 -7.83 -1.35 -4.77
C ILE A 34 -7.29 -2.37 -5.79
N GLY A 35 -8.01 -3.46 -5.99
CA GLY A 35 -7.52 -4.58 -6.81
C GLY A 35 -7.68 -4.39 -8.31
N LEU A 36 -7.34 -3.22 -8.84
CA LEU A 36 -7.38 -2.97 -10.28
C LEU A 36 -6.08 -3.41 -10.95
N ASP A 37 -6.21 -4.05 -12.10
CA ASP A 37 -5.08 -4.35 -12.95
C ASP A 37 -4.60 -3.05 -13.60
N PRO A 38 -3.33 -2.66 -13.46
CA PRO A 38 -2.87 -1.37 -13.98
C PRO A 38 -2.87 -1.28 -15.50
N SER A 39 -2.80 -2.39 -16.21
CA SER A 39 -2.77 -2.36 -17.67
C SER A 39 -4.16 -2.40 -18.29
N SER A 40 -5.09 -3.16 -17.72
CA SER A 40 -6.45 -3.30 -18.26
C SER A 40 -7.46 -2.38 -17.59
N GLY A 41 -7.20 -1.96 -16.35
CA GLY A 41 -8.16 -1.20 -15.57
C GLY A 41 -9.28 -2.04 -15.00
N GLU A 42 -9.19 -3.37 -15.11
CA GLU A 42 -10.25 -4.26 -14.64
C GLU A 42 -10.00 -4.68 -13.19
N MET A 43 -11.08 -4.80 -12.44
CA MET A 43 -11.04 -5.26 -11.06
C MET A 43 -10.81 -6.76 -11.03
N ALA A 44 -9.89 -7.22 -10.16
CA ALA A 44 -9.72 -8.64 -9.92
C ALA A 44 -11.00 -9.24 -9.33
N ASP A 45 -11.19 -10.53 -9.53
CA ASP A 45 -12.44 -11.20 -9.17
C ASP A 45 -12.32 -11.87 -7.81
N GLY A 46 -13.09 -11.39 -6.85
CA GLY A 46 -13.15 -11.95 -5.50
C GLY A 46 -12.10 -11.37 -4.56
N ILE A 47 -12.33 -11.65 -3.27
CA ILE A 47 -11.51 -11.03 -2.21
C ILE A 47 -10.03 -11.46 -2.28
N GLU A 48 -9.76 -12.72 -2.58
CA GLU A 48 -8.38 -13.21 -2.63
C GLU A 48 -7.59 -12.53 -3.73
N ALA A 49 -8.14 -12.51 -4.95
CA ALA A 49 -7.49 -11.89 -6.10
C ALA A 49 -7.37 -10.37 -5.91
N GLN A 50 -8.39 -9.73 -5.35
CA GLN A 50 -8.34 -8.30 -5.10
C GLN A 50 -7.31 -7.94 -4.04
N ALA A 51 -7.21 -8.73 -2.98
CA ALA A 51 -6.22 -8.48 -1.93
C ALA A 51 -4.81 -8.59 -2.49
N GLU A 52 -4.53 -9.63 -3.26
CA GLU A 52 -3.22 -9.79 -3.87
C GLU A 52 -2.92 -8.66 -4.85
N ARG A 53 -3.89 -8.29 -5.69
CA ARG A 53 -3.68 -7.20 -6.66
C ARG A 53 -3.45 -5.86 -5.97
N SER A 54 -4.21 -5.56 -4.90
CA SER A 54 -4.00 -4.35 -4.10
C SER A 54 -2.58 -4.27 -3.57
N LEU A 55 -2.09 -5.37 -3.02
CA LEU A 55 -0.74 -5.43 -2.46
C LEU A 55 0.32 -5.32 -3.55
N ARG A 56 0.11 -5.92 -4.72
CA ARG A 56 1.02 -5.77 -5.86
C ARG A 56 1.06 -4.32 -6.35
N ASN A 57 -0.09 -3.66 -6.38
CA ASN A 57 -0.16 -2.25 -6.78
C ASN A 57 0.62 -1.39 -5.78
N LEU A 58 0.42 -1.64 -4.49
CA LEU A 58 1.12 -0.92 -3.44
C LEU A 58 2.64 -1.16 -3.54
N GLN A 59 3.04 -2.40 -3.81
CA GLN A 59 4.44 -2.75 -4.00
C GLN A 59 5.06 -1.96 -5.16
N ALA A 60 4.34 -1.82 -6.27
CA ALA A 60 4.84 -1.06 -7.41
C ALA A 60 5.03 0.42 -7.08
N VAL A 61 4.13 0.99 -6.28
CA VAL A 61 4.26 2.38 -5.83
C VAL A 61 5.47 2.52 -4.91
N LEU A 62 5.67 1.60 -3.98
CA LEU A 62 6.83 1.59 -3.10
C LEU A 62 8.12 1.48 -3.90
N ASP A 63 8.16 0.58 -4.88
CA ASP A 63 9.31 0.42 -5.79
C ASP A 63 9.66 1.73 -6.48
N ALA A 64 8.65 2.44 -6.99
CA ALA A 64 8.86 3.72 -7.66
C ALA A 64 9.43 4.78 -6.70
N ALA A 65 9.20 4.62 -5.41
CA ALA A 65 9.75 5.49 -4.39
C ALA A 65 11.13 5.04 -3.90
N GLY A 66 11.64 3.92 -4.43
CA GLY A 66 12.91 3.35 -3.97
C GLY A 66 12.80 2.60 -2.66
N LEU A 67 11.61 2.16 -2.30
CA LEU A 67 11.33 1.50 -1.02
C LEU A 67 10.72 0.12 -1.26
N SER A 68 10.54 -0.62 -0.18
CA SER A 68 9.90 -1.93 -0.21
C SER A 68 8.96 -2.05 0.98
N PHE A 69 8.29 -3.19 1.12
CA PHE A 69 7.47 -3.44 2.30
C PHE A 69 8.28 -3.45 3.60
N ASP A 70 9.60 -3.67 3.52
CA ASP A 70 10.47 -3.57 4.70
C ASP A 70 10.46 -2.16 5.29
N ASP A 71 10.16 -1.17 4.48
CA ASP A 71 10.18 0.23 4.90
C ASP A 71 8.81 0.73 5.36
N VAL A 72 7.78 -0.09 5.24
CA VAL A 72 6.42 0.29 5.63
C VAL A 72 6.29 0.26 7.15
N VAL A 73 5.80 1.35 7.73
CA VAL A 73 5.65 1.48 9.18
C VAL A 73 4.19 1.37 9.62
N LYS A 74 3.25 1.67 8.72
CA LYS A 74 1.82 1.62 9.04
C LYS A 74 1.03 1.29 7.80
N THR A 75 0.04 0.43 7.94
CA THR A 75 -0.97 0.20 6.90
C THR A 75 -2.37 0.37 7.47
N THR A 76 -3.31 0.67 6.60
CA THR A 76 -4.73 0.61 6.91
C THR A 76 -5.41 -0.23 5.83
N ILE A 77 -6.16 -1.22 6.26
CA ILE A 77 -6.94 -2.08 5.36
C ILE A 77 -8.41 -1.74 5.53
N PHE A 78 -9.05 -1.40 4.41
CA PHE A 78 -10.49 -1.12 4.37
C PHE A 78 -11.18 -2.29 3.69
N LEU A 79 -12.18 -2.88 4.34
CA LEU A 79 -12.91 -4.05 3.82
C LEU A 79 -14.38 -3.70 3.63
N ALA A 80 -14.93 -4.08 2.48
CA ALA A 80 -16.37 -3.98 2.27
C ALA A 80 -17.13 -4.94 3.19
N ASP A 81 -16.51 -6.09 3.48
CA ASP A 81 -17.06 -7.08 4.40
C ASP A 81 -15.96 -7.47 5.40
N VAL A 82 -16.14 -7.11 6.65
CA VAL A 82 -15.15 -7.41 7.70
C VAL A 82 -15.00 -8.93 7.91
N GLY A 83 -15.97 -9.73 7.46
CA GLY A 83 -15.86 -11.19 7.50
C GLY A 83 -14.71 -11.75 6.64
N ASP A 84 -14.19 -10.95 5.70
CA ASP A 84 -13.05 -11.36 4.88
C ASP A 84 -11.70 -11.22 5.59
N PHE A 85 -11.71 -10.79 6.84
CA PHE A 85 -10.51 -10.48 7.62
C PHE A 85 -9.49 -11.63 7.64
N GLY A 86 -9.96 -12.84 7.91
CA GLY A 86 -9.06 -14.01 8.00
C GLY A 86 -8.38 -14.34 6.66
N THR A 87 -9.15 -14.31 5.58
CA THR A 87 -8.62 -14.56 4.23
C THR A 87 -7.58 -13.52 3.86
N VAL A 88 -7.88 -12.25 4.13
CA VAL A 88 -6.98 -11.14 3.83
C VAL A 88 -5.69 -11.24 4.66
N ASN A 89 -5.80 -11.61 5.94
CA ASN A 89 -4.62 -11.76 6.80
C ASN A 89 -3.61 -12.75 6.22
N ALA A 90 -4.08 -13.87 5.70
CA ALA A 90 -3.20 -14.89 5.16
C ALA A 90 -2.43 -14.37 3.93
N ILE A 91 -3.10 -13.61 3.08
CA ILE A 91 -2.48 -13.03 1.87
C ILE A 91 -1.53 -11.91 2.26
N TYR A 92 -1.98 -11.02 3.14
CA TYR A 92 -1.21 -9.89 3.63
C TYR A 92 0.12 -10.35 4.24
N ALA A 93 0.10 -11.42 5.03
CA ALA A 93 1.29 -11.94 5.69
C ALA A 93 2.40 -12.31 4.71
N ARG A 94 2.04 -12.74 3.50
CA ARG A 94 3.04 -13.12 2.48
C ARG A 94 3.84 -11.93 1.96
N PHE A 95 3.33 -10.71 2.12
CA PHE A 95 3.97 -9.50 1.59
C PHE A 95 4.74 -8.74 2.68
N MET A 96 4.39 -8.96 3.94
CA MET A 96 4.92 -8.12 5.01
C MET A 96 6.26 -8.62 5.53
N ALA A 97 7.09 -7.65 5.96
CA ALA A 97 8.37 -7.92 6.60
C ALA A 97 8.18 -8.38 8.05
N ASP A 98 9.27 -8.80 8.68
CA ASP A 98 9.29 -9.15 10.08
C ASP A 98 10.26 -8.21 10.80
N PRO A 99 9.80 -7.38 11.74
CA PRO A 99 8.43 -7.30 12.25
C PRO A 99 7.46 -6.67 11.24
N PRO A 100 6.18 -7.05 11.28
CA PRO A 100 5.20 -6.41 10.40
C PRO A 100 4.90 -4.98 10.85
N PRO A 101 4.39 -4.14 9.94
CA PRO A 101 4.03 -2.76 10.30
C PRO A 101 2.84 -2.72 11.24
N ALA A 102 2.68 -1.58 11.90
CA ALA A 102 1.44 -1.30 12.61
C ALA A 102 0.28 -1.29 11.62
N ARG A 103 -0.91 -1.71 12.07
CA ARG A 103 -2.06 -1.84 11.17
C ARG A 103 -3.38 -1.56 11.86
N SER A 104 -4.31 -0.98 11.12
CA SER A 104 -5.73 -0.96 11.45
C SER A 104 -6.49 -1.63 10.32
N THR A 105 -7.53 -2.38 10.66
CA THR A 105 -8.42 -2.99 9.67
C THR A 105 -9.84 -2.56 10.00
N ILE A 106 -10.53 -2.00 9.01
CA ILE A 106 -11.81 -1.34 9.20
C ILE A 106 -12.81 -1.84 8.17
N GLY A 107 -14.02 -2.19 8.64
CA GLY A 107 -15.14 -2.42 7.73
C GLY A 107 -15.75 -1.09 7.32
N VAL A 108 -16.07 -0.92 6.03
CA VAL A 108 -16.62 0.32 5.50
C VAL A 108 -17.90 0.04 4.73
N GLY A 109 -18.68 1.10 4.48
CA GLY A 109 -19.96 0.97 3.77
C GLY A 109 -19.79 0.61 2.30
N ALA A 110 -18.78 1.19 1.64
CA ALA A 110 -18.49 0.93 0.23
C ALA A 110 -17.09 1.42 -0.10
N LEU A 111 -16.53 0.88 -1.16
CA LEU A 111 -15.22 1.29 -1.68
C LEU A 111 -15.37 1.69 -3.15
N PRO A 112 -14.41 2.46 -3.70
CA PRO A 112 -14.47 2.88 -5.09
C PRO A 112 -14.60 1.68 -6.04
N LYS A 113 -15.40 1.84 -7.08
CA LYS A 113 -15.61 0.84 -8.14
C LYS A 113 -16.11 -0.50 -7.62
N GLY A 114 -16.77 -0.50 -6.45
CA GLY A 114 -17.27 -1.75 -5.88
C GLY A 114 -16.18 -2.66 -5.37
N ALA A 115 -14.99 -2.14 -5.07
CA ALA A 115 -13.90 -2.95 -4.55
C ALA A 115 -14.27 -3.59 -3.23
N LEU A 116 -13.71 -4.77 -2.97
CA LEU A 116 -13.91 -5.49 -1.72
C LEU A 116 -12.85 -5.13 -0.68
N ILE A 117 -11.76 -4.55 -1.11
CA ILE A 117 -10.61 -4.21 -0.26
C ILE A 117 -9.89 -3.00 -0.82
N GLU A 118 -9.34 -2.20 0.09
CA GLU A 118 -8.42 -1.12 -0.24
C GLU A 118 -7.35 -1.08 0.83
N ILE A 119 -6.09 -0.85 0.44
CA ILE A 119 -4.97 -0.82 1.38
C ILE A 119 -4.12 0.42 1.11
N GLU A 120 -3.88 1.20 2.16
CA GLU A 120 -2.95 2.33 2.12
C GLU A 120 -1.78 2.08 3.04
N ALA A 121 -0.71 2.85 2.88
CA ALA A 121 0.50 2.64 3.67
C ALA A 121 1.26 3.94 3.90
N ILE A 122 2.00 3.95 5.00
CA ILE A 122 3.00 4.97 5.29
C ILE A 122 4.33 4.23 5.40
N ALA A 123 5.32 4.69 4.65
CA ALA A 123 6.65 4.09 4.64
C ALA A 123 7.68 5.14 5.05
N ARG A 124 8.84 4.69 5.48
CA ARG A 124 9.90 5.57 5.88
C ARG A 124 11.19 5.14 5.21
N ARG A 125 11.94 6.12 4.68
CA ARG A 125 13.25 5.86 4.11
C ARG A 125 14.17 5.30 5.19
N PRO A 126 14.94 4.25 4.88
CA PRO A 126 15.90 3.72 5.85
C PRO A 126 16.93 4.79 6.26
N ILE A 127 17.34 4.78 7.54
CA ILE A 127 18.37 5.69 8.06
C ILE A 127 19.57 4.84 8.45
N ALA A 128 20.05 4.05 7.50
CA ALA A 128 21.08 3.06 7.77
C ALA A 128 22.38 3.68 8.27
N ASP A 129 22.83 4.74 7.61
CA ASP A 129 24.09 5.37 7.98
C ASP A 129 24.04 5.99 9.35
N ALA A 130 22.95 6.68 9.67
CA ALA A 130 22.78 7.29 10.98
C ALA A 130 22.77 6.24 12.07
N VAL A 131 22.08 5.13 11.83
CA VAL A 131 22.00 4.03 12.81
C VAL A 131 23.36 3.39 13.00
N ALA A 132 24.06 3.09 11.92
CA ALA A 132 25.38 2.48 12.00
C ALA A 132 26.36 3.37 12.75
N THR A 133 26.32 4.66 12.47
CA THR A 133 27.21 5.62 13.10
C THR A 133 26.92 5.79 14.58
N SER A 134 25.65 5.87 14.93
CA SER A 134 25.25 6.15 16.31
C SER A 134 25.64 5.04 17.28
N ARG A 135 25.87 3.85 16.78
CA ARG A 135 26.28 2.72 17.61
C ARG A 135 27.78 2.47 17.56
N GLY A 136 28.45 3.19 16.72
CA GLY A 136 29.86 3.05 16.41
C GLY A 136 30.76 3.09 17.58
#